data_bfe74cfadbc43a9e83216844b7593f9b
#
_entry.id   bfe74cfadbc43a9e83216844b7593f9b
#
_cell.length_a   1.000
_cell.length_b   1.000
_cell.length_c   1.000
_cell.angle_alpha   90.00
_cell.angle_beta   90.00
_cell.angle_gamma   90.00
#
_symmetry.space_group_name_H-M   'P 1'
#
loop_
_entity.id
_entity.type
_entity.pdbx_description
1 polymer ?
#
loop_
_entity_poly.entity_id
_entity_poly.type
_entity_poly.pdbx_seq_one_letter_code
_entity_poly.pdbx_strand_id
1 'polypeptide(L)'
;MAKLIAGNWKMNGLLGSGKDLAQELAKRIRSMETNAEIAICPPGPLIPPILRAVSDTSIWVGGQDCHWNGAGAHTGDVSAQLLADLGCSGVIVGHSER
;
A
#
# COMPACT_ATOMS: atom_id res chain seq x y z
N MET A 1 -14.51 -15.05 10.93
CA MET A 1 -14.35 -14.03 9.88
C MET A 1 -13.07 -13.24 10.14
N ALA A 2 -12.21 -13.14 9.14
CA ALA A 2 -11.00 -12.35 9.27
C ALA A 2 -11.30 -10.85 9.27
N LYS A 3 -10.56 -10.08 10.06
CA LYS A 3 -10.63 -8.62 10.08
C LYS A 3 -9.57 -8.05 9.16
N LEU A 4 -9.89 -6.94 8.50
CA LEU A 4 -8.91 -6.17 7.75
C LEU A 4 -8.38 -5.04 8.62
N ILE A 5 -7.07 -4.97 8.75
CA ILE A 5 -6.37 -3.86 9.39
C ILE A 5 -5.57 -3.14 8.33
N ALA A 6 -5.93 -1.89 8.04
CA ALA A 6 -5.31 -1.11 6.98
C ALA A 6 -4.56 0.08 7.57
N GLY A 7 -3.29 0.22 7.22
CA GLY A 7 -2.46 1.36 7.60
C GLY A 7 -2.36 2.36 6.45
N ASN A 8 -2.97 3.51 6.61
CA ASN A 8 -2.84 4.62 5.68
C ASN A 8 -1.68 5.50 6.11
N TRP A 9 -0.59 5.51 5.31
CA TRP A 9 0.58 6.31 5.64
C TRP A 9 0.39 7.79 5.34
N LYS A 10 -0.65 8.14 4.60
CA LYS A 10 -0.90 9.51 4.18
C LYS A 10 0.32 10.08 3.45
N MET A 11 0.69 11.34 3.66
CA MET A 11 1.87 11.95 3.03
C MET A 11 3.08 11.82 3.95
N ASN A 12 3.44 10.59 4.32
CA ASN A 12 4.55 10.31 5.21
C ASN A 12 5.44 9.22 4.62
N GLY A 13 6.72 9.29 4.95
CA GLY A 13 7.70 8.30 4.57
C GLY A 13 8.63 8.79 3.47
N LEU A 14 9.86 8.38 3.58
CA LEU A 14 10.89 8.55 2.57
C LEU A 14 11.36 7.16 2.16
N LEU A 15 12.21 7.08 1.14
CA LEU A 15 12.61 5.77 0.61
C LEU A 15 13.22 4.87 1.69
N GLY A 16 14.21 5.36 2.43
CA GLY A 16 14.87 4.58 3.48
C GLY A 16 13.97 4.31 4.67
N SER A 17 13.35 5.35 5.23
CA SER A 17 12.49 5.21 6.41
C SER A 17 11.24 4.38 6.13
N GLY A 18 10.65 4.54 4.94
CA GLY A 18 9.49 3.75 4.53
C GLY A 18 9.83 2.27 4.39
N LYS A 19 10.95 1.98 3.74
CA LYS A 19 11.45 0.61 3.59
C LYS A 19 11.74 -0.03 4.95
N ASP A 20 12.40 0.71 5.86
CA ASP A 20 12.72 0.21 7.20
C ASP A 20 11.46 -0.10 7.99
N LEU A 21 10.45 0.77 7.92
CA LEU A 21 9.17 0.54 8.59
C LEU A 21 8.46 -0.70 8.05
N ALA A 22 8.44 -0.87 6.74
CA ALA A 22 7.82 -2.03 6.10
C ALA A 22 8.55 -3.33 6.47
N GLN A 23 9.89 -3.31 6.50
CA GLN A 23 10.68 -4.46 6.89
C GLN A 23 10.45 -4.83 8.35
N GLU A 24 10.35 -3.87 9.25
CA GLU A 24 10.05 -4.11 10.66
C GLU A 24 8.65 -4.69 10.83
N LEU A 25 7.67 -4.18 10.11
CA LEU A 25 6.31 -4.71 10.13
C LEU A 25 6.28 -6.16 9.62
N ALA A 26 6.95 -6.44 8.52
CA ALA A 26 7.05 -7.79 7.95
C ALA A 26 7.65 -8.77 8.96
N LYS A 27 8.71 -8.35 9.65
CA LYS A 27 9.37 -9.15 10.68
C LYS A 27 8.42 -9.48 11.82
N ARG A 28 7.65 -8.50 12.29
CA ARG A 28 6.69 -8.70 13.39
C ARG A 28 5.54 -9.61 12.97
N ILE A 29 5.02 -9.43 11.76
CA ILE A 29 3.92 -10.26 11.26
C ILE A 29 4.34 -11.72 11.10
N ARG A 30 5.58 -11.98 10.65
CA ARG A 30 6.08 -13.37 10.54
C ARG A 30 6.11 -14.09 11.86
N SER A 31 6.29 -13.39 12.97
CA SER A 31 6.34 -13.98 14.32
C SER A 31 4.99 -14.03 15.02
N MET A 32 3.93 -13.47 14.41
CA MET A 32 2.60 -13.41 15.01
C MET A 32 1.69 -14.47 14.41
N GLU A 33 0.87 -15.07 15.27
CA GLU A 33 -0.27 -15.87 14.82
C GLU A 33 -1.49 -14.95 14.76
N THR A 34 -1.96 -14.68 13.55
CA THR A 34 -3.14 -13.85 13.35
C THR A 34 -3.88 -14.29 12.10
N ASN A 35 -5.21 -14.23 12.16
CA ASN A 35 -6.07 -14.40 10.99
C ASN A 35 -6.54 -13.06 10.44
N ALA A 36 -6.04 -11.95 10.97
CA ALA A 36 -6.33 -10.64 10.42
C ALA A 36 -5.62 -10.46 9.08
N GLU A 37 -6.31 -9.82 8.16
CA GLU A 37 -5.74 -9.37 6.89
C GLU A 37 -5.10 -8.01 7.09
N ILE A 38 -3.84 -7.83 6.70
CA ILE A 38 -3.09 -6.61 6.91
C ILE A 38 -2.77 -5.95 5.58
N ALA A 39 -3.13 -4.69 5.47
CA ALA A 39 -2.83 -3.86 4.30
C ALA A 39 -2.04 -2.63 4.73
N ILE A 40 -1.11 -2.19 3.90
CA ILE A 40 -0.43 -0.91 4.08
C ILE A 40 -0.54 -0.11 2.79
N CYS A 41 -0.81 1.18 2.93
CA CYS A 41 -1.03 2.09 1.81
C CYS A 41 -0.07 3.27 1.92
N PRO A 42 1.16 3.12 1.38
CA PRO A 42 2.15 4.19 1.39
C PRO A 42 1.91 5.20 0.26
N PRO A 43 2.60 6.35 0.27
CA PRO A 43 2.62 7.24 -0.89
C PRO A 43 3.04 6.49 -2.16
N GLY A 44 2.45 6.87 -3.29
CA GLY A 44 2.62 6.16 -4.55
C GLY A 44 4.06 5.82 -4.95
N PRO A 45 5.00 6.79 -4.89
CA PRO A 45 6.39 6.50 -5.26
C PRO A 45 7.09 5.44 -4.41
N LEU A 46 6.57 5.16 -3.21
CA LEU A 46 7.16 4.16 -2.31
C LEU A 46 6.61 2.76 -2.54
N ILE A 47 5.56 2.60 -3.35
CA ILE A 47 4.90 1.31 -3.55
C ILE A 47 5.88 0.21 -4.00
N PRO A 48 6.69 0.38 -5.05
CA PRO A 48 7.59 -0.70 -5.47
C PRO A 48 8.57 -1.17 -4.39
N PRO A 49 9.31 -0.30 -3.69
CA PRO A 49 10.21 -0.79 -2.63
C PRO A 49 9.47 -1.41 -1.45
N ILE A 50 8.27 -0.92 -1.12
CA ILE A 50 7.47 -1.49 -0.03
C ILE A 50 6.95 -2.88 -0.42
N LEU A 51 6.49 -3.06 -1.67
CA LEU A 51 6.09 -4.38 -2.18
C LEU A 51 7.20 -5.40 -2.02
N ARG A 52 8.43 -5.01 -2.34
CA ARG A 52 9.59 -5.90 -2.17
C ARG A 52 9.86 -6.22 -0.71
N ALA A 53 9.71 -5.24 0.17
CA ALA A 53 10.00 -5.41 1.60
C ALA A 53 9.03 -6.38 2.29
N VAL A 54 7.80 -6.51 1.80
CA VAL A 54 6.77 -7.36 2.41
C VAL A 54 6.43 -8.60 1.56
N SER A 55 7.21 -8.87 0.51
CA SER A 55 6.88 -9.88 -0.50
C SER A 55 6.78 -11.31 0.04
N ASP A 56 7.44 -11.61 1.15
CA ASP A 56 7.42 -12.94 1.77
C ASP A 56 6.38 -13.06 2.90
N THR A 57 5.46 -12.10 2.97
CA THR A 57 4.40 -12.08 3.99
C THR A 57 3.03 -12.04 3.32
N SER A 58 1.98 -12.19 4.14
CA SER A 58 0.60 -12.02 3.70
C SER A 58 0.16 -10.55 3.68
N ILE A 59 1.03 -9.61 4.05
CA ILE A 59 0.74 -8.19 3.98
C ILE A 59 0.55 -7.79 2.52
N TRP A 60 -0.55 -7.11 2.21
CA TRP A 60 -0.71 -6.57 0.88
C TRP A 60 -0.59 -5.04 0.87
N VAL A 61 -0.21 -4.50 -0.26
CA VAL A 61 0.04 -3.08 -0.45
C VAL A 61 -1.06 -2.51 -1.32
N GLY A 62 -1.56 -1.34 -0.93
CA GLY A 62 -2.57 -0.62 -1.70
C GLY A 62 -2.13 0.80 -2.01
N GLY A 63 -2.82 1.41 -2.97
CA GLY A 63 -2.67 2.83 -3.25
C GLY A 63 -3.50 3.68 -2.31
N GLN A 64 -3.15 4.96 -2.22
CA GLN A 64 -3.87 5.91 -1.36
C GLN A 64 -5.02 6.60 -2.09
N ASP A 65 -5.03 6.54 -3.40
CA ASP A 65 -6.03 7.17 -4.26
C ASP A 65 -5.90 6.62 -5.67
N CYS A 66 -6.93 6.77 -6.48
CA CYS A 66 -6.83 6.48 -7.90
C CYS A 66 -7.87 7.27 -8.69
N HIS A 67 -7.55 7.53 -9.95
CA HIS A 67 -8.51 8.11 -10.90
C HIS A 67 -9.38 6.99 -11.47
N TRP A 68 -10.64 7.30 -11.80
CA TRP A 68 -11.55 6.30 -12.37
C TRP A 68 -11.26 5.97 -13.84
N ASN A 69 -10.55 6.85 -14.57
CA ASN A 69 -10.12 6.55 -15.92
C ASN A 69 -8.82 5.75 -15.91
N GLY A 70 -8.64 4.86 -16.88
CA GLY A 70 -7.41 4.08 -17.02
C GLY A 70 -6.25 4.89 -17.56
N ALA A 71 -6.52 5.95 -18.31
CA ALA A 71 -5.52 6.81 -18.92
C ALA A 71 -6.14 8.16 -19.25
N GLY A 72 -5.33 9.14 -19.62
CA GLY A 72 -5.80 10.43 -20.07
C GLY A 72 -4.95 11.59 -19.56
N ALA A 73 -5.43 12.80 -19.79
CA ALA A 73 -4.73 14.04 -19.42
C ALA A 73 -5.00 14.40 -17.95
N HIS A 74 -4.73 13.48 -17.07
CA HIS A 74 -4.95 13.62 -15.61
C HIS A 74 -3.61 13.70 -14.89
N THR A 75 -2.87 14.76 -15.21
CA THR A 75 -1.51 14.94 -14.70
C THR A 75 -1.46 14.86 -13.19
N GLY A 76 -0.60 13.98 -12.68
CA GLY A 76 -0.42 13.74 -11.25
C GLY A 76 -1.33 12.65 -10.68
N ASP A 77 -2.37 12.25 -11.38
CA ASP A 77 -3.25 11.17 -10.93
C ASP A 77 -2.70 9.81 -11.34
N VAL A 78 -3.09 8.79 -10.61
CA VAL A 78 -2.68 7.41 -10.82
C VAL A 78 -3.92 6.58 -11.07
N SER A 79 -3.88 5.70 -12.09
CA SER A 79 -5.00 4.82 -12.40
C SER A 79 -4.99 3.57 -11.51
N ALA A 80 -6.16 2.97 -11.32
CA ALA A 80 -6.26 1.67 -10.66
C ALA A 80 -5.53 0.59 -11.44
N GLN A 81 -5.53 0.68 -12.77
CA GLN A 81 -4.84 -0.26 -13.64
C GLN A 81 -3.32 -0.23 -13.40
N LEU A 82 -2.72 0.96 -13.26
CA LEU A 82 -1.30 1.08 -12.93
C LEU A 82 -0.99 0.49 -11.57
N LEU A 83 -1.82 0.77 -10.56
CA LEU A 83 -1.64 0.21 -9.22
C LEU A 83 -1.66 -1.32 -9.25
N ALA A 84 -2.62 -1.91 -9.95
CA ALA A 84 -2.70 -3.35 -10.11
C ALA A 84 -1.48 -3.93 -10.84
N ASP A 85 -1.01 -3.25 -11.87
CA ASP A 85 0.18 -3.65 -12.62
C ASP A 85 1.45 -3.62 -11.76
N LEU A 86 1.53 -2.68 -10.82
CA LEU A 86 2.64 -2.63 -9.86
C LEU A 86 2.60 -3.77 -8.84
N GLY A 87 1.45 -4.37 -8.62
CA GLY A 87 1.27 -5.44 -7.63
C GLY A 87 0.41 -5.06 -6.44
N CYS A 88 -0.27 -3.90 -6.48
CA CYS A 88 -1.20 -3.52 -5.43
C CYS A 88 -2.44 -4.41 -5.46
N SER A 89 -2.95 -4.72 -4.26
CA SER A 89 -4.16 -5.54 -4.10
C SER A 89 -5.40 -4.72 -3.79
N GLY A 90 -5.26 -3.42 -3.60
CA GLY A 90 -6.38 -2.54 -3.32
C GLY A 90 -5.98 -1.07 -3.37
N VAL A 91 -6.94 -0.20 -3.06
CA VAL A 91 -6.73 1.25 -3.05
C VAL A 91 -7.73 1.89 -2.08
N ILE A 92 -7.29 2.95 -1.41
CA ILE A 92 -8.18 3.78 -0.58
C ILE A 92 -8.89 4.77 -1.50
N VAL A 93 -10.20 4.88 -1.35
CA VAL A 93 -11.00 5.87 -2.07
C VAL A 93 -11.93 6.59 -1.10
N GLY A 94 -12.33 7.80 -1.44
CA GLY A 94 -13.30 8.55 -0.65
C GLY A 94 -12.81 9.00 0.72
N HIS A 95 -11.49 9.16 0.89
CA HIS A 95 -10.95 9.64 2.16
C HIS A 95 -11.13 11.15 2.32
N SER A 96 -11.16 11.61 3.55
CA SER A 96 -11.52 13.00 3.88
C SER A 96 -10.46 14.03 3.51
N GLU A 97 -9.23 13.61 3.28
CA GLU A 97 -8.11 14.50 2.96
C GLU A 97 -8.08 14.98 1.51
N ARG A 98 -8.92 14.39 0.64
CA ARG A 98 -8.95 14.77 -0.78
C ARG A 98 -10.25 15.38 -1.23
#